data_24a3c8ca69221a551fd4b1a1f3d11b6a
#
_entry.id   24a3c8ca69221a551fd4b1a1f3d11b6a
#
_cell.length_a   1.000
_cell.length_b   1.000
_cell.length_c   1.000
_cell.angle_alpha   90.00
_cell.angle_beta   90.00
_cell.angle_gamma   90.00
#
_symmetry.space_group_name_H-M   'P 1'
#
loop_
_entity.id
_entity.type
_entity.pdbx_description
1 polymer ?
#
loop_
_entity_poly.entity_id
_entity_poly.type
_entity_poly.pdbx_seq_one_letter_code
_entity_poly.pdbx_strand_id
1 'polypeptide(L)'
;MKASLVSRRALLGGFPALVTAQAARPAIHAVASGDPLESGAVIWSCTDRRARMVVEYATRPDFEGARQASSAMATAAAGYTARVELTDLAPDAEYFYRVRFESAGAWSEPVAGRVRTAPRSRRTVRLLWSGDTCGQGYGINPDLGGMRIYETMRALDADLFVHSGDTIYADNPIPREMTLKDGTVWRNVVTEAKSRVAQTLEDFRGCYRYNLLDANLRRFQAETPQVWQWDDHEFRNNWSPGDAPGSAAARQAFTEFAPMRLRPGTHPLIHRRIPYGPLAEIFLLDMRSYRGPNTHNRQEKESAETRFLGAHQMDWLIRGLTASPARWKIIAADMPVGLLVADGKDGQGRPRWEAVANGGGPPLGRELEIAQLLKAVRKAEVRNTVWVTADVHYTAAHHYSPDRAKFTDFLPFWEFVSGPLNAGTFGPGQLDGTFGPEAIFTKAPPPGESNLPPSAGYQFFGEIEIDGRTEALTVRLRDASGAALFTKT
;
A
#
# COMPACT_ATOMS: atom_id res chain seq x y z
N MET A 1 60.75 -56.59 -55.90
CA MET A 1 60.26 -55.33 -56.45
C MET A 1 58.80 -55.15 -56.00
N LYS A 2 58.55 -54.35 -54.89
CA LYS A 2 57.22 -54.05 -54.41
C LYS A 2 57.11 -52.56 -54.26
N ALA A 3 56.29 -51.89 -54.99
CA ALA A 3 55.98 -50.48 -54.92
C ALA A 3 55.04 -50.21 -53.75
N SER A 4 55.39 -49.28 -52.94
CA SER A 4 54.57 -48.82 -51.80
C SER A 4 53.70 -47.64 -52.22
N LEU A 5 52.40 -47.75 -52.02
CA LEU A 5 51.37 -46.71 -52.20
C LEU A 5 51.25 -45.91 -50.95
N VAL A 6 51.56 -44.61 -51.03
CA VAL A 6 51.36 -43.64 -49.93
C VAL A 6 49.93 -43.07 -50.09
N SER A 7 49.08 -43.35 -49.10
CA SER A 7 47.73 -42.83 -49.00
C SER A 7 47.75 -41.40 -48.41
N ARG A 8 47.26 -40.38 -49.11
CA ARG A 8 46.98 -39.03 -48.59
C ARG A 8 45.65 -39.04 -47.85
N ARG A 9 45.68 -39.02 -46.52
CA ARG A 9 44.50 -38.67 -45.70
C ARG A 9 44.36 -37.14 -45.69
N ALA A 10 43.27 -36.64 -46.24
CA ALA A 10 42.82 -35.27 -46.11
C ALA A 10 42.27 -35.06 -44.67
N LEU A 11 42.90 -34.18 -43.91
CA LEU A 11 42.36 -33.66 -42.63
C LEU A 11 41.25 -32.65 -42.94
N LEU A 12 40.03 -33.08 -42.81
CA LEU A 12 38.87 -32.17 -42.70
C LEU A 12 38.84 -31.62 -41.28
N GLY A 13 39.42 -30.41 -41.09
CA GLY A 13 39.26 -29.62 -39.86
C GLY A 13 37.86 -29.13 -39.76
N GLY A 14 37.03 -29.83 -38.98
CA GLY A 14 35.70 -29.34 -38.58
C GLY A 14 35.87 -28.17 -37.60
N PHE A 15 35.50 -26.98 -38.00
CA PHE A 15 35.31 -25.87 -37.08
C PHE A 15 34.14 -26.24 -36.14
N PRO A 16 34.33 -26.16 -34.80
CA PRO A 16 33.19 -26.29 -33.91
C PRO A 16 32.25 -25.10 -34.16
N ALA A 17 31.01 -25.38 -34.64
CA ALA A 17 29.99 -24.38 -34.66
C ALA A 17 29.78 -23.90 -33.22
N LEU A 18 30.15 -22.65 -32.93
CA LEU A 18 29.74 -21.98 -31.70
C LEU A 18 28.18 -21.93 -31.73
N VAL A 19 27.55 -22.88 -31.07
CA VAL A 19 26.14 -22.77 -30.70
C VAL A 19 26.10 -21.70 -29.64
N THR A 20 25.88 -20.44 -30.02
CA THR A 20 25.56 -19.38 -29.10
C THR A 20 24.24 -19.76 -28.47
N ALA A 21 24.26 -20.21 -27.20
CA ALA A 21 23.05 -20.40 -26.43
C ALA A 21 22.32 -19.05 -26.41
N GLN A 22 21.14 -19.03 -27.07
CA GLN A 22 20.33 -17.82 -27.09
C GLN A 22 20.00 -17.47 -25.65
N ALA A 23 20.40 -16.26 -25.21
CA ALA A 23 20.15 -15.81 -23.84
C ALA A 23 18.64 -15.90 -23.55
N ALA A 24 18.29 -16.58 -22.48
CA ALA A 24 16.88 -16.72 -22.09
C ALA A 24 16.29 -15.32 -21.86
N ARG A 25 15.13 -15.07 -22.45
CA ARG A 25 14.42 -13.78 -22.34
C ARG A 25 14.09 -13.46 -20.88
N PRO A 26 14.23 -12.20 -20.42
CA PRO A 26 13.73 -11.79 -19.11
C PRO A 26 12.21 -12.02 -19.01
N ALA A 27 11.73 -12.40 -17.82
CA ALA A 27 10.30 -12.47 -17.52
C ALA A 27 9.87 -11.28 -16.68
N ILE A 28 8.73 -10.68 -17.01
CA ILE A 28 8.11 -9.61 -16.21
C ILE A 28 7.10 -10.25 -15.27
N HIS A 29 7.24 -9.99 -13.97
CA HIS A 29 6.29 -10.49 -12.98
C HIS A 29 5.08 -9.56 -12.83
N ALA A 30 5.28 -8.25 -12.85
CA ALA A 30 4.22 -7.25 -12.76
C ALA A 30 4.70 -5.88 -13.25
N VAL A 31 3.73 -5.02 -13.56
CA VAL A 31 3.93 -3.58 -13.77
C VAL A 31 2.96 -2.81 -12.90
N ALA A 32 3.36 -1.62 -12.45
CA ALA A 32 2.51 -0.70 -11.72
C ALA A 32 2.88 0.75 -12.06
N SER A 33 1.93 1.66 -11.90
CA SER A 33 2.20 3.08 -11.84
C SER A 33 1.94 3.60 -10.44
N GLY A 34 2.58 4.71 -10.06
CA GLY A 34 2.36 5.30 -8.74
C GLY A 34 2.79 6.76 -8.62
N ASP A 35 2.47 7.34 -7.47
CA ASP A 35 2.74 8.74 -7.11
C ASP A 35 2.45 9.72 -8.28
N PRO A 36 1.20 9.73 -8.85
CA PRO A 36 0.86 10.58 -9.99
C PRO A 36 0.85 12.06 -9.59
N LEU A 37 1.45 12.90 -10.44
CA LEU A 37 1.45 14.36 -10.33
C LEU A 37 0.86 14.98 -11.61
N GLU A 38 0.72 16.31 -11.63
CA GLU A 38 0.28 17.04 -12.85
C GLU A 38 1.16 16.75 -14.08
N SER A 39 2.47 16.61 -13.89
CA SER A 39 3.43 16.49 -15.00
C SER A 39 4.28 15.24 -14.94
N GLY A 40 3.89 14.23 -14.14
CA GLY A 40 4.71 13.02 -14.03
C GLY A 40 4.06 11.91 -13.24
N ALA A 41 4.63 10.72 -13.36
CA ALA A 41 4.27 9.52 -12.60
C ALA A 41 5.45 8.58 -12.52
N VAL A 42 5.45 7.68 -11.56
CA VAL A 42 6.41 6.58 -11.48
C VAL A 42 5.82 5.37 -12.22
N ILE A 43 6.62 4.73 -13.07
CA ILE A 43 6.35 3.39 -13.60
C ILE A 43 7.32 2.44 -12.94
N TRP A 44 6.77 1.41 -12.30
CA TRP A 44 7.51 0.37 -11.59
C TRP A 44 7.30 -0.98 -12.26
N SER A 45 8.32 -1.83 -12.19
CA SER A 45 8.21 -3.22 -12.61
C SER A 45 9.27 -4.09 -11.93
N CYS A 46 9.09 -5.41 -11.99
CA CYS A 46 10.09 -6.37 -11.55
C CYS A 46 10.24 -7.53 -12.55
N THR A 47 11.44 -8.09 -12.56
CA THR A 47 11.85 -9.16 -13.48
C THR A 47 12.52 -10.30 -12.72
N ASP A 48 12.81 -11.41 -13.42
CA ASP A 48 13.42 -12.62 -12.87
C ASP A 48 14.97 -12.57 -12.83
N ARG A 49 15.59 -11.57 -13.47
CA ARG A 49 17.06 -11.49 -13.64
C ARG A 49 17.57 -10.08 -13.83
N ARG A 50 18.90 -9.94 -13.85
CA ARG A 50 19.55 -8.68 -14.17
C ARG A 50 19.17 -8.25 -15.60
N ALA A 51 18.47 -7.10 -15.69
CA ALA A 51 17.97 -6.56 -16.94
C ALA A 51 17.71 -5.04 -16.83
N ARG A 52 17.67 -4.34 -17.96
CA ARG A 52 17.29 -2.93 -18.02
C ARG A 52 15.82 -2.80 -18.37
N MET A 53 15.06 -2.08 -17.57
CA MET A 53 13.68 -1.74 -17.87
C MET A 53 13.61 -0.61 -18.90
N VAL A 54 12.78 -0.80 -19.90
CA VAL A 54 12.44 0.22 -20.91
C VAL A 54 10.93 0.39 -20.89
N VAL A 55 10.49 1.64 -20.81
CA VAL A 55 9.09 2.05 -20.81
C VAL A 55 8.81 2.85 -22.07
N GLU A 56 7.90 2.40 -22.89
CA GLU A 56 7.30 3.20 -23.97
C GLU A 56 5.94 3.72 -23.47
N TYR A 57 5.63 4.98 -23.75
CA TYR A 57 4.39 5.60 -23.28
C TYR A 57 3.86 6.64 -24.27
N ALA A 58 2.53 6.68 -24.39
CA ALA A 58 1.81 7.56 -25.31
C ALA A 58 0.42 7.88 -24.73
N THR A 59 -0.21 8.91 -25.26
CA THR A 59 -1.63 9.23 -24.96
C THR A 59 -2.60 8.38 -25.79
N ARG A 60 -2.10 7.56 -26.70
CA ARG A 60 -2.87 6.65 -27.56
C ARG A 60 -2.59 5.20 -27.24
N PRO A 61 -3.60 4.31 -27.22
CA PRO A 61 -3.42 2.89 -26.88
C PRO A 61 -2.67 2.10 -27.96
N ASP A 62 -2.57 2.61 -29.19
CA ASP A 62 -1.79 2.04 -30.28
C ASP A 62 -0.30 2.42 -30.23
N PHE A 63 0.10 3.26 -29.29
CA PHE A 63 1.45 3.80 -29.10
C PHE A 63 1.98 4.63 -30.29
N GLU A 64 1.11 5.17 -31.14
CA GLU A 64 1.54 6.14 -32.16
C GLU A 64 2.15 7.38 -31.49
N GLY A 65 3.35 7.77 -31.91
CA GLY A 65 4.12 8.88 -31.34
C GLY A 65 4.67 8.60 -29.94
N ALA A 66 4.84 7.33 -29.58
CA ALA A 66 5.32 6.96 -28.26
C ALA A 66 6.68 7.58 -27.92
N ARG A 67 6.80 8.08 -26.70
CA ARG A 67 8.06 8.45 -26.07
C ARG A 67 8.62 7.24 -25.34
N GLN A 68 9.93 7.27 -25.03
CA GLN A 68 10.62 6.19 -24.36
C GLN A 68 11.43 6.71 -23.18
N ALA A 69 11.46 5.94 -22.10
CA ALA A 69 12.32 6.17 -20.95
C ALA A 69 12.91 4.84 -20.45
N SER A 70 14.07 4.87 -19.80
CA SER A 70 14.70 3.67 -19.30
C SER A 70 15.27 3.84 -17.90
N SER A 71 15.26 2.75 -17.13
CA SER A 71 15.81 2.69 -15.77
C SER A 71 17.31 2.43 -15.74
N ALA A 72 17.90 2.51 -14.55
CA ALA A 72 19.09 1.76 -14.21
C ALA A 72 18.81 0.23 -14.32
N MET A 73 19.87 -0.58 -14.24
CA MET A 73 19.73 -2.05 -14.25
C MET A 73 18.97 -2.53 -13.02
N ALA A 74 17.94 -3.33 -13.23
CA ALA A 74 17.37 -4.17 -12.19
C ALA A 74 18.40 -5.23 -11.79
N THR A 75 18.74 -5.32 -10.52
CA THR A 75 19.79 -6.21 -10.01
C THR A 75 19.30 -7.03 -8.82
N ALA A 76 19.98 -8.10 -8.48
CA ALA A 76 19.69 -8.89 -7.27
C ALA A 76 19.73 -8.03 -5.99
N ALA A 77 20.65 -7.06 -5.93
CA ALA A 77 20.77 -6.14 -4.80
C ALA A 77 19.49 -5.30 -4.60
N ALA A 78 18.71 -5.03 -5.66
CA ALA A 78 17.43 -4.31 -5.63
C ALA A 78 16.23 -5.26 -5.87
N GLY A 79 16.32 -6.53 -5.52
CA GLY A 79 15.23 -7.50 -5.69
C GLY A 79 14.76 -7.70 -7.12
N TYR A 80 15.59 -7.35 -8.12
CA TYR A 80 15.25 -7.29 -9.55
C TYR A 80 14.08 -6.35 -9.85
N THR A 81 13.84 -5.35 -9.01
CA THR A 81 12.89 -4.27 -9.27
C THR A 81 13.56 -3.14 -10.05
N ALA A 82 12.76 -2.39 -10.79
CA ALA A 82 13.18 -1.18 -11.48
C ALA A 82 12.04 -0.16 -11.51
N ARG A 83 12.40 1.11 -11.63
CA ARG A 83 11.43 2.20 -11.81
C ARG A 83 11.97 3.27 -12.72
N VAL A 84 11.03 3.94 -13.38
CA VAL A 84 11.27 5.12 -14.21
C VAL A 84 10.31 6.20 -13.76
N GLU A 85 10.81 7.39 -13.53
CA GLU A 85 9.97 8.57 -13.37
C GLU A 85 9.71 9.17 -14.74
N LEU A 86 8.45 9.16 -15.17
CA LEU A 86 8.00 9.89 -16.35
C LEU A 86 7.83 11.36 -15.96
N THR A 87 8.41 12.25 -16.75
CA THR A 87 8.34 13.71 -16.57
C THR A 87 7.79 14.37 -17.81
N ASP A 88 7.45 15.66 -17.69
CA ASP A 88 6.94 16.47 -18.82
C ASP A 88 5.72 15.85 -19.48
N LEU A 89 4.85 15.27 -18.66
CA LEU A 89 3.55 14.80 -19.04
C LEU A 89 2.56 15.95 -19.04
N ALA A 90 1.55 15.89 -19.91
CA ALA A 90 0.43 16.81 -19.86
C ALA A 90 -0.43 16.55 -18.62
N PRO A 91 -0.96 17.57 -17.93
CA PRO A 91 -1.89 17.38 -16.84
C PRO A 91 -3.24 16.86 -17.34
N ASP A 92 -3.98 16.16 -16.46
CA ASP A 92 -5.30 15.61 -16.75
C ASP A 92 -5.33 14.71 -18.01
N ALA A 93 -4.25 13.99 -18.25
CA ALA A 93 -4.08 13.16 -19.43
C ALA A 93 -3.89 11.68 -19.04
N GLU A 94 -4.54 10.81 -19.77
CA GLU A 94 -4.30 9.38 -19.67
C GLU A 94 -3.13 8.99 -20.56
N TYR A 95 -2.19 8.27 -20.00
CA TYR A 95 -1.05 7.69 -20.69
C TYR A 95 -1.13 6.17 -20.63
N PHE A 96 -1.06 5.54 -21.78
CA PHE A 96 -0.82 4.11 -21.92
C PHE A 96 0.68 3.88 -21.89
N TYR A 97 1.14 2.91 -21.12
CA TYR A 97 2.54 2.52 -21.09
C TYR A 97 2.70 1.01 -21.33
N ARG A 98 3.84 0.63 -21.86
CA ARG A 98 4.26 -0.77 -21.92
C ARG A 98 5.71 -0.89 -21.47
N VAL A 99 5.95 -1.89 -20.65
CA VAL A 99 7.25 -2.18 -20.07
C VAL A 99 7.85 -3.38 -20.78
N ARG A 100 9.15 -3.28 -21.09
CA ARG A 100 9.99 -4.41 -21.53
C ARG A 100 11.28 -4.40 -20.74
N PHE A 101 11.87 -5.57 -20.57
CA PHE A 101 13.23 -5.71 -20.03
C PHE A 101 14.18 -6.23 -21.11
N GLU A 102 15.39 -5.67 -21.12
CA GLU A 102 16.49 -6.08 -21.99
C GLU A 102 17.61 -6.67 -21.14
N SER A 103 18.10 -7.86 -21.52
CA SER A 103 19.24 -8.52 -20.91
C SER A 103 20.07 -9.21 -21.98
N ALA A 104 21.33 -8.79 -22.16
CA ALA A 104 22.27 -9.37 -23.14
C ALA A 104 21.67 -9.48 -24.57
N GLY A 105 20.93 -8.47 -25.02
CA GLY A 105 20.30 -8.42 -26.35
C GLY A 105 18.97 -9.17 -26.46
N ALA A 106 18.55 -9.91 -25.42
CA ALA A 106 17.24 -10.57 -25.38
C ALA A 106 16.20 -9.68 -24.69
N TRP A 107 15.01 -9.58 -25.28
CA TRP A 107 13.90 -8.76 -24.81
C TRP A 107 12.78 -9.62 -24.24
N SER A 108 12.18 -9.15 -23.13
CA SER A 108 10.95 -9.72 -22.60
C SER A 108 9.76 -9.47 -23.54
N GLU A 109 8.70 -10.23 -23.38
CA GLU A 109 7.39 -9.84 -23.89
C GLU A 109 6.95 -8.54 -23.19
N PRO A 110 6.25 -7.60 -23.86
CA PRO A 110 5.77 -6.38 -23.27
C PRO A 110 4.60 -6.64 -22.32
N VAL A 111 4.57 -5.89 -21.21
CA VAL A 111 3.39 -5.83 -20.32
C VAL A 111 2.92 -4.39 -20.29
N ALA A 112 1.63 -4.19 -20.58
CA ALA A 112 1.03 -2.86 -20.67
C ALA A 112 0.26 -2.47 -19.40
N GLY A 113 0.09 -1.18 -19.23
CA GLY A 113 -0.73 -0.55 -18.21
C GLY A 113 -1.11 0.87 -18.63
N ARG A 114 -1.75 1.60 -17.71
CA ARG A 114 -2.12 3.00 -17.92
C ARG A 114 -1.94 3.81 -16.64
N VAL A 115 -1.79 5.12 -16.78
CA VAL A 115 -1.70 6.07 -15.69
C VAL A 115 -2.36 7.38 -16.11
N ARG A 116 -3.13 7.98 -15.21
CA ARG A 116 -3.67 9.32 -15.40
C ARG A 116 -2.90 10.31 -14.53
N THR A 117 -2.45 11.42 -15.13
CA THR A 117 -1.83 12.52 -14.42
C THR A 117 -2.86 13.32 -13.62
N ALA A 118 -2.41 13.96 -12.53
CA ALA A 118 -3.27 14.82 -11.74
C ALA A 118 -3.83 15.99 -12.57
N PRO A 119 -5.09 16.40 -12.36
CA PRO A 119 -5.70 17.48 -13.12
C PRO A 119 -5.19 18.85 -12.65
N ARG A 120 -5.07 19.78 -13.57
CA ARG A 120 -4.86 21.20 -13.27
C ARG A 120 -6.18 21.95 -13.09
N SER A 121 -7.24 21.47 -13.70
CA SER A 121 -8.59 22.01 -13.60
C SER A 121 -9.45 21.24 -12.61
N ARG A 122 -10.61 21.80 -12.27
CA ARG A 122 -11.61 21.11 -11.45
C ARG A 122 -12.39 20.11 -12.31
N ARG A 123 -12.04 18.84 -12.22
CA ARG A 123 -12.86 17.72 -12.70
C ARG A 123 -13.23 16.80 -11.56
N THR A 124 -14.22 15.97 -11.73
CA THR A 124 -14.54 14.92 -10.76
C THR A 124 -13.34 13.99 -10.59
N VAL A 125 -12.96 13.74 -9.34
CA VAL A 125 -11.84 12.90 -8.95
C VAL A 125 -12.37 11.72 -8.14
N ARG A 126 -11.92 10.50 -8.47
CA ARG A 126 -12.26 9.28 -7.75
C ARG A 126 -11.02 8.61 -7.18
N LEU A 127 -11.00 8.45 -5.86
CA LEU A 127 -9.91 7.80 -5.12
C LEU A 127 -10.47 6.56 -4.44
N LEU A 128 -9.67 5.50 -4.37
CA LEU A 128 -9.98 4.31 -3.56
C LEU A 128 -8.95 4.17 -2.45
N TRP A 129 -9.35 3.54 -1.34
CA TRP A 129 -8.39 3.14 -0.30
C TRP A 129 -8.83 1.86 0.36
N SER A 130 -7.87 1.11 0.88
CA SER A 130 -8.01 -0.05 1.76
C SER A 130 -6.64 -0.54 2.20
N GLY A 131 -6.58 -1.64 2.97
CA GLY A 131 -5.35 -2.28 3.41
C GLY A 131 -5.48 -3.80 3.50
N ASP A 132 -4.52 -4.45 4.13
CA ASP A 132 -4.59 -5.81 4.68
C ASP A 132 -4.70 -6.90 3.61
N THR A 133 -3.57 -7.24 2.98
CA THR A 133 -3.51 -8.16 1.84
C THR A 133 -2.78 -9.47 2.16
N CYS A 134 -3.48 -10.61 2.12
CA CYS A 134 -2.95 -11.97 2.30
C CYS A 134 -2.41 -12.25 3.72
N GLY A 135 -3.26 -12.03 4.72
CA GLY A 135 -2.94 -12.25 6.13
C GLY A 135 -3.90 -13.18 6.88
N GLN A 136 -3.55 -13.44 8.15
CA GLN A 136 -4.38 -14.16 9.11
C GLN A 136 -4.75 -15.60 8.69
N GLY A 137 -3.85 -16.26 7.92
CA GLY A 137 -4.06 -17.59 7.37
C GLY A 137 -4.68 -17.63 5.97
N TYR A 138 -5.16 -16.50 5.47
CA TYR A 138 -5.82 -16.39 4.17
C TYR A 138 -4.90 -15.73 3.13
N GLY A 139 -4.60 -16.48 2.07
CA GLY A 139 -3.83 -16.03 0.93
C GLY A 139 -4.62 -16.13 -0.36
N ILE A 140 -3.91 -16.30 -1.48
CA ILE A 140 -4.51 -16.46 -2.80
C ILE A 140 -5.20 -17.83 -2.86
N ASN A 141 -6.52 -17.83 -3.05
CA ASN A 141 -7.32 -19.04 -3.24
C ASN A 141 -7.75 -19.14 -4.72
N PRO A 142 -7.13 -20.06 -5.50
CA PRO A 142 -7.47 -20.22 -6.92
C PRO A 142 -8.89 -20.71 -7.16
N ASP A 143 -9.44 -21.54 -6.26
CA ASP A 143 -10.79 -22.11 -6.39
C ASP A 143 -11.87 -21.01 -6.33
N LEU A 144 -11.56 -19.88 -5.70
CA LEU A 144 -12.43 -18.71 -5.60
C LEU A 144 -12.05 -17.59 -6.58
N GLY A 145 -11.11 -17.85 -7.50
CA GLY A 145 -10.67 -16.89 -8.51
C GLY A 145 -9.68 -15.84 -8.00
N GLY A 146 -8.94 -16.15 -6.93
CA GLY A 146 -7.95 -15.27 -6.32
C GLY A 146 -8.55 -14.11 -5.54
N MET A 147 -7.85 -12.98 -5.50
CA MET A 147 -8.25 -11.77 -4.76
C MET A 147 -9.21 -10.90 -5.60
N ARG A 148 -10.47 -11.33 -5.70
CA ARG A 148 -11.49 -10.75 -6.61
C ARG A 148 -11.83 -9.29 -6.31
N ILE A 149 -11.64 -8.82 -5.09
CA ILE A 149 -11.90 -7.43 -4.70
C ILE A 149 -11.10 -6.44 -5.57
N TYR A 150 -9.89 -6.81 -6.01
CA TYR A 150 -9.07 -5.99 -6.90
C TYR A 150 -9.70 -5.80 -8.28
N GLU A 151 -10.39 -6.82 -8.80
CA GLU A 151 -11.14 -6.69 -10.06
C GLU A 151 -12.37 -5.79 -9.89
N THR A 152 -13.05 -5.88 -8.74
CA THR A 152 -14.16 -4.98 -8.41
C THR A 152 -13.70 -3.52 -8.33
N MET A 153 -12.55 -3.27 -7.66
CA MET A 153 -11.96 -1.93 -7.60
C MET A 153 -11.51 -1.43 -8.98
N ARG A 154 -10.90 -2.29 -9.80
CA ARG A 154 -10.45 -1.96 -11.16
C ARG A 154 -11.61 -1.48 -12.04
N ALA A 155 -12.78 -2.11 -11.91
CA ALA A 155 -13.98 -1.77 -12.68
C ALA A 155 -14.54 -0.38 -12.35
N LEU A 156 -14.15 0.25 -11.23
CA LEU A 156 -14.55 1.60 -10.87
C LEU A 156 -13.76 2.70 -11.59
N ASP A 157 -12.71 2.35 -12.31
CA ASP A 157 -11.87 3.28 -13.08
C ASP A 157 -11.41 4.49 -12.24
N ALA A 158 -10.80 4.22 -11.09
CA ALA A 158 -10.37 5.25 -10.16
C ALA A 158 -9.08 5.95 -10.63
N ASP A 159 -8.93 7.20 -10.24
CA ASP A 159 -7.76 8.01 -10.54
C ASP A 159 -6.50 7.54 -9.80
N LEU A 160 -6.66 7.04 -8.58
CA LEU A 160 -5.60 6.41 -7.80
C LEU A 160 -6.17 5.55 -6.67
N PHE A 161 -5.33 4.67 -6.14
CA PHE A 161 -5.60 3.83 -4.97
C PHE A 161 -4.56 4.06 -3.88
N VAL A 162 -5.03 4.32 -2.65
CA VAL A 162 -4.19 4.38 -1.45
C VAL A 162 -4.23 3.03 -0.75
N HIS A 163 -3.08 2.36 -0.65
CA HIS A 163 -2.91 1.18 0.19
C HIS A 163 -2.46 1.63 1.57
N SER A 164 -3.31 1.48 2.57
CA SER A 164 -3.12 2.02 3.92
C SER A 164 -2.30 1.09 4.84
N GLY A 165 -1.38 0.33 4.29
CA GLY A 165 -0.53 -0.59 5.05
C GLY A 165 -0.94 -2.05 4.93
N ASP A 166 -0.14 -2.93 5.52
CA ASP A 166 -0.28 -4.38 5.41
C ASP A 166 -0.37 -4.85 3.96
N THR A 167 0.51 -4.28 3.12
CA THR A 167 0.66 -4.71 1.74
C THR A 167 1.15 -6.15 1.64
N ILE A 168 1.77 -6.64 2.71
CA ILE A 168 2.13 -8.05 2.95
C ILE A 168 1.97 -8.36 4.45
N TYR A 169 1.83 -9.63 4.76
CA TYR A 169 1.96 -10.19 6.12
C TYR A 169 3.23 -11.02 6.18
N ALA A 170 4.35 -10.38 6.49
CA ALA A 170 5.67 -11.01 6.49
C ALA A 170 5.90 -11.95 7.70
N ASP A 171 5.21 -11.68 8.79
CA ASP A 171 5.26 -12.45 10.05
C ASP A 171 4.16 -13.50 10.17
N ASN A 172 3.27 -13.59 9.18
CA ASN A 172 2.10 -14.46 9.25
C ASN A 172 2.14 -15.51 8.11
N PRO A 173 2.72 -16.70 8.38
CA PRO A 173 2.77 -17.79 7.40
C PRO A 173 1.37 -18.31 7.08
N ILE A 174 1.16 -18.76 5.85
CA ILE A 174 -0.12 -19.28 5.38
C ILE A 174 -0.04 -20.81 5.23
N PRO A 175 -0.98 -21.58 5.82
CA PRO A 175 -1.08 -23.02 5.57
C PRO A 175 -1.62 -23.31 4.17
N ARG A 176 -1.34 -24.48 3.62
CA ARG A 176 -1.93 -24.89 2.32
C ARG A 176 -3.45 -25.00 2.38
N GLU A 177 -3.96 -25.48 3.49
CA GLU A 177 -5.39 -25.68 3.71
C GLU A 177 -5.77 -25.29 5.14
N MET A 178 -6.97 -24.75 5.28
CA MET A 178 -7.60 -24.47 6.57
C MET A 178 -9.03 -24.97 6.53
N THR A 179 -9.42 -25.78 7.52
CA THR A 179 -10.82 -26.15 7.71
C THR A 179 -11.53 -24.98 8.39
N LEU A 180 -12.55 -24.46 7.75
CA LEU A 180 -13.38 -23.38 8.26
C LEU A 180 -14.43 -23.91 9.27
N LYS A 181 -15.07 -23.02 10.02
CA LYS A 181 -16.06 -23.39 11.05
C LYS A 181 -17.25 -24.16 10.49
N ASP A 182 -17.61 -23.90 9.24
CA ASP A 182 -18.70 -24.60 8.53
C ASP A 182 -18.30 -25.95 7.93
N GLY A 183 -17.04 -26.38 8.16
CA GLY A 183 -16.48 -27.63 7.63
C GLY A 183 -15.95 -27.51 6.19
N THR A 184 -16.11 -26.39 5.51
CA THR A 184 -15.50 -26.19 4.20
C THR A 184 -13.98 -25.99 4.32
N VAL A 185 -13.25 -26.20 3.23
CA VAL A 185 -11.78 -26.07 3.20
C VAL A 185 -11.38 -24.86 2.37
N TRP A 186 -10.70 -23.92 3.01
CA TRP A 186 -9.99 -22.86 2.33
C TRP A 186 -8.64 -23.35 1.84
N ARG A 187 -8.33 -23.17 0.55
CA ARG A 187 -7.06 -23.56 -0.06
C ARG A 187 -6.24 -22.36 -0.45
N ASN A 188 -4.96 -22.36 -0.06
CA ASN A 188 -4.01 -21.32 -0.41
C ASN A 188 -3.00 -21.81 -1.45
N VAL A 189 -2.64 -20.93 -2.39
CA VAL A 189 -1.32 -21.00 -3.02
C VAL A 189 -0.28 -20.73 -1.92
N VAL A 190 0.77 -21.55 -1.84
CA VAL A 190 1.83 -21.33 -0.85
C VAL A 190 3.18 -21.34 -1.54
N THR A 191 3.99 -20.32 -1.28
CA THR A 191 5.40 -20.25 -1.65
C THR A 191 6.29 -20.47 -0.45
N GLU A 192 7.57 -20.71 -0.66
CA GLU A 192 8.53 -20.88 0.44
C GLU A 192 8.52 -19.66 1.37
N ALA A 193 8.51 -18.43 0.84
CA ALA A 193 8.48 -17.21 1.64
C ALA A 193 7.20 -17.06 2.49
N LYS A 194 6.05 -17.55 2.01
CA LYS A 194 4.78 -17.51 2.78
C LYS A 194 4.54 -18.71 3.66
N SER A 195 5.44 -19.70 3.68
CA SER A 195 5.35 -20.87 4.57
C SER A 195 6.02 -20.66 5.94
N ARG A 196 6.74 -19.56 6.14
CA ARG A 196 7.44 -19.22 7.39
C ARG A 196 7.41 -17.72 7.65
N VAL A 197 7.71 -17.33 8.88
CA VAL A 197 7.95 -15.92 9.24
C VAL A 197 9.21 -15.40 8.53
N ALA A 198 9.11 -14.25 7.91
CA ALA A 198 10.22 -13.61 7.20
C ALA A 198 11.32 -13.17 8.19
N GLN A 199 12.58 -13.49 7.88
CA GLN A 199 13.75 -13.16 8.69
C GLN A 199 14.83 -12.44 7.89
N THR A 200 14.89 -12.68 6.59
CA THR A 200 15.89 -12.13 5.68
C THR A 200 15.25 -11.18 4.68
N LEU A 201 16.05 -10.31 4.08
CA LEU A 201 15.60 -9.43 2.99
C LEU A 201 14.91 -10.22 1.87
N GLU A 202 15.41 -11.41 1.54
CA GLU A 202 14.83 -12.23 0.48
C GLU A 202 13.48 -12.84 0.88
N ASP A 203 13.27 -13.15 2.17
CA ASP A 203 11.96 -13.56 2.67
C ASP A 203 10.93 -12.44 2.52
N PHE A 204 11.27 -11.21 2.94
CA PHE A 204 10.40 -10.03 2.76
C PHE A 204 10.07 -9.79 1.28
N ARG A 205 11.06 -9.82 0.40
CA ARG A 205 10.87 -9.74 -1.06
C ARG A 205 9.96 -10.85 -1.58
N GLY A 206 10.12 -12.05 -1.04
CA GLY A 206 9.30 -13.22 -1.38
C GLY A 206 7.82 -13.03 -1.03
N CYS A 207 7.50 -12.34 0.07
CA CYS A 207 6.12 -11.99 0.43
C CYS A 207 5.49 -11.03 -0.59
N TYR A 208 6.21 -10.01 -1.07
CA TYR A 208 5.72 -9.14 -2.16
C TYR A 208 5.51 -9.91 -3.45
N ARG A 209 6.49 -10.75 -3.86
CA ARG A 209 6.37 -11.60 -5.05
C ARG A 209 5.19 -12.57 -4.96
N TYR A 210 4.88 -13.04 -3.76
CA TYR A 210 3.71 -13.90 -3.54
C TYR A 210 2.42 -13.19 -3.97
N ASN A 211 2.19 -11.97 -3.50
CA ASN A 211 0.99 -11.21 -3.85
C ASN A 211 0.90 -10.97 -5.37
N LEU A 212 2.04 -10.81 -6.05
CA LEU A 212 2.10 -10.67 -7.51
C LEU A 212 1.78 -11.97 -8.28
N LEU A 213 1.55 -13.11 -7.63
CA LEU A 213 0.99 -14.30 -8.28
C LEU A 213 -0.48 -14.11 -8.64
N ASP A 214 -1.20 -13.22 -7.93
CA ASP A 214 -2.61 -12.95 -8.20
C ASP A 214 -2.82 -12.11 -9.46
N ALA A 215 -3.63 -12.60 -10.39
CA ALA A 215 -3.86 -11.94 -11.66
C ALA A 215 -4.75 -10.69 -11.51
N ASN A 216 -5.68 -10.66 -10.54
CA ASN A 216 -6.57 -9.53 -10.32
C ASN A 216 -5.77 -8.35 -9.76
N LEU A 217 -4.89 -8.60 -8.77
CA LEU A 217 -3.97 -7.60 -8.24
C LEU A 217 -3.07 -7.03 -9.35
N ARG A 218 -2.45 -7.88 -10.18
CA ARG A 218 -1.57 -7.39 -11.25
C ARG A 218 -2.30 -6.49 -12.24
N ARG A 219 -3.53 -6.87 -12.66
CA ARG A 219 -4.34 -6.02 -13.57
C ARG A 219 -4.70 -4.70 -12.92
N PHE A 220 -5.12 -4.72 -11.66
CA PHE A 220 -5.46 -3.52 -10.91
C PHE A 220 -4.26 -2.57 -10.80
N GLN A 221 -3.08 -3.06 -10.41
CA GLN A 221 -1.85 -2.25 -10.28
C GLN A 221 -1.35 -1.69 -11.62
N ALA A 222 -1.58 -2.41 -12.72
CA ALA A 222 -1.21 -1.96 -14.05
C ALA A 222 -2.08 -0.80 -14.55
N GLU A 223 -3.34 -0.74 -14.12
CA GLU A 223 -4.33 0.20 -14.64
C GLU A 223 -4.72 1.33 -13.67
N THR A 224 -4.49 1.15 -12.37
CA THR A 224 -4.80 2.15 -11.34
C THR A 224 -3.52 2.57 -10.63
N PRO A 225 -3.15 3.87 -10.64
CA PRO A 225 -1.96 4.36 -9.95
C PRO A 225 -2.00 4.05 -8.45
N GLN A 226 -0.90 3.55 -7.94
CA GLN A 226 -0.73 3.07 -6.57
C GLN A 226 -0.04 4.11 -5.69
N VAL A 227 -0.56 4.31 -4.49
CA VAL A 227 0.04 5.18 -3.47
C VAL A 227 0.07 4.39 -2.16
N TRP A 228 1.23 3.89 -1.77
CA TRP A 228 1.37 2.96 -0.66
C TRP A 228 1.89 3.63 0.61
N GLN A 229 1.30 3.24 1.73
CA GLN A 229 1.84 3.35 3.08
C GLN A 229 2.29 1.95 3.53
N TRP A 230 3.02 1.86 4.61
CA TRP A 230 3.23 0.61 5.32
C TRP A 230 2.55 0.65 6.69
N ASP A 231 2.35 -0.52 7.28
CA ASP A 231 1.89 -0.68 8.63
C ASP A 231 2.84 -1.63 9.38
N ASP A 232 2.36 -2.52 10.20
CA ASP A 232 3.21 -3.37 11.03
C ASP A 232 3.59 -4.70 10.37
N HIS A 233 2.70 -5.34 9.65
CA HIS A 233 2.93 -6.65 9.06
C HIS A 233 3.89 -6.67 7.85
N GLU A 234 4.28 -5.52 7.34
CA GLU A 234 5.45 -5.44 6.45
C GLU A 234 6.72 -5.91 7.15
N PHE A 235 6.74 -5.85 8.49
CA PHE A 235 7.80 -6.40 9.31
C PHE A 235 7.27 -7.41 10.32
N ARG A 236 6.52 -6.98 11.34
CA ARG A 236 6.01 -7.82 12.42
C ARG A 236 4.88 -7.14 13.18
N ASN A 237 3.86 -7.91 13.55
CA ASN A 237 2.71 -7.44 14.33
C ASN A 237 3.09 -6.51 15.49
N ASN A 238 2.48 -5.35 15.54
CA ASN A 238 2.54 -4.32 16.56
C ASN A 238 3.96 -3.80 16.88
N TRP A 239 4.92 -3.86 15.93
CA TRP A 239 6.31 -3.46 16.19
C TRP A 239 6.47 -1.94 16.39
N SER A 240 7.51 -1.59 17.13
CA SER A 240 8.05 -0.23 17.22
C SER A 240 9.57 -0.25 16.94
N PRO A 241 10.19 0.87 16.51
CA PRO A 241 11.61 0.89 16.13
C PRO A 241 12.57 0.40 17.21
N GLY A 242 12.24 0.59 18.50
CA GLY A 242 13.06 0.14 19.61
C GLY A 242 13.10 -1.39 19.78
N ASP A 243 12.09 -2.09 19.31
CA ASP A 243 11.91 -3.52 19.51
C ASP A 243 12.32 -4.36 18.29
N ALA A 244 12.81 -3.73 17.23
CA ALA A 244 12.85 -4.33 15.91
C ALA A 244 14.23 -4.31 15.21
N PRO A 245 15.23 -5.04 15.74
CA PRO A 245 16.43 -5.32 14.93
C PRO A 245 15.98 -6.14 13.69
N GLY A 246 16.22 -5.62 12.48
CA GLY A 246 15.82 -6.28 11.22
C GLY A 246 14.74 -5.54 10.43
N SER A 247 14.06 -4.55 10.98
CA SER A 247 13.08 -3.72 10.25
C SER A 247 13.69 -2.99 9.03
N ALA A 248 15.02 -2.79 9.01
CA ALA A 248 15.71 -2.22 7.86
C ALA A 248 15.57 -3.08 6.59
N ALA A 249 15.58 -4.42 6.72
CA ALA A 249 15.37 -5.32 5.59
C ALA A 249 13.92 -5.27 5.07
N ALA A 250 12.94 -5.22 5.99
CA ALA A 250 11.54 -5.02 5.66
C ALA A 250 11.32 -3.69 4.93
N ARG A 251 11.88 -2.59 5.47
CA ARG A 251 11.82 -1.27 4.84
C ARG A 251 12.47 -1.24 3.46
N GLN A 252 13.61 -1.91 3.30
CA GLN A 252 14.25 -2.03 1.99
C GLN A 252 13.33 -2.75 1.01
N ALA A 253 12.77 -3.91 1.39
CA ALA A 253 11.84 -4.64 0.54
C ALA A 253 10.60 -3.80 0.20
N PHE A 254 9.99 -3.10 1.17
CA PHE A 254 8.89 -2.17 0.92
C PHE A 254 9.27 -1.13 -0.14
N THR A 255 10.40 -0.43 0.04
CA THR A 255 10.81 0.62 -0.89
C THR A 255 11.20 0.09 -2.26
N GLU A 256 11.63 -1.16 -2.38
CA GLU A 256 11.89 -1.82 -3.66
C GLU A 256 10.59 -2.15 -4.41
N PHE A 257 9.55 -2.59 -3.70
CA PHE A 257 8.30 -3.05 -4.32
C PHE A 257 7.22 -1.96 -4.43
N ALA A 258 7.23 -0.95 -3.57
CA ALA A 258 6.29 0.16 -3.67
C ALA A 258 6.56 1.01 -4.94
N PRO A 259 5.54 1.30 -5.76
CA PRO A 259 5.69 2.15 -6.95
C PRO A 259 5.74 3.64 -6.57
N MET A 260 6.64 4.00 -5.66
CA MET A 260 6.79 5.33 -5.11
C MET A 260 7.98 6.08 -5.70
N ARG A 261 7.89 7.41 -5.66
CA ARG A 261 9.01 8.29 -6.07
C ARG A 261 10.11 8.23 -5.04
N LEU A 262 11.33 7.90 -5.47
CA LEU A 262 12.53 7.91 -4.64
C LEU A 262 13.44 9.06 -5.05
N ARG A 263 13.91 9.82 -4.08
CA ARG A 263 14.90 10.87 -4.33
C ARG A 263 16.32 10.29 -4.20
N PRO A 264 17.17 10.38 -5.23
CA PRO A 264 18.54 9.90 -5.17
C PRO A 264 19.31 10.51 -3.99
N GLY A 265 20.09 9.70 -3.29
CA GLY A 265 20.94 10.15 -2.19
C GLY A 265 20.24 10.52 -0.89
N THR A 266 18.92 10.32 -0.81
CA THR A 266 18.14 10.50 0.43
C THR A 266 17.59 9.17 0.94
N HIS A 267 17.43 9.08 2.26
CA HIS A 267 16.69 7.95 2.82
C HIS A 267 15.22 8.08 2.40
N PRO A 268 14.60 7.04 1.82
CA PRO A 268 13.20 7.10 1.40
C PRO A 268 12.28 7.43 2.58
N LEU A 269 11.48 8.48 2.44
CA LEU A 269 10.42 8.81 3.38
C LEU A 269 9.14 8.14 2.92
N ILE A 270 8.47 7.40 3.81
CA ILE A 270 7.18 6.79 3.53
C ILE A 270 6.10 7.86 3.61
N HIS A 271 6.15 8.72 4.67
CA HIS A 271 5.25 9.86 4.73
C HIS A 271 5.56 10.86 3.60
N ARG A 272 4.55 11.19 2.87
CA ARG A 272 4.63 12.11 1.73
C ARG A 272 3.26 12.68 1.41
N ARG A 273 3.22 13.65 0.50
CA ARG A 273 1.96 14.20 0.00
C ARG A 273 1.84 13.99 -1.51
N ILE A 274 0.62 13.77 -1.94
CA ILE A 274 0.24 13.67 -3.34
C ILE A 274 -0.74 14.81 -3.63
N PRO A 275 -0.29 15.92 -4.21
CA PRO A 275 -1.20 16.96 -4.69
C PRO A 275 -1.91 16.44 -5.94
N TYR A 276 -3.22 16.24 -5.84
CA TYR A 276 -4.03 15.69 -6.92
C TYR A 276 -5.00 16.76 -7.46
N GLY A 277 -4.43 17.81 -8.01
CA GLY A 277 -5.15 18.95 -8.56
C GLY A 277 -5.76 19.87 -7.50
N PRO A 278 -6.66 20.78 -7.91
CA PRO A 278 -7.23 21.78 -7.00
C PRO A 278 -8.24 21.21 -6.00
N LEU A 279 -8.76 19.99 -6.23
CA LEU A 279 -9.82 19.42 -5.40
C LEU A 279 -9.28 18.54 -4.27
N ALA A 280 -8.14 17.88 -4.43
CA ALA A 280 -7.62 16.93 -3.45
C ALA A 280 -6.12 17.07 -3.22
N GLU A 281 -5.69 16.95 -1.98
CA GLU A 281 -4.32 16.65 -1.61
C GLU A 281 -4.32 15.54 -0.57
N ILE A 282 -3.55 14.48 -0.82
CA ILE A 282 -3.46 13.32 0.06
C ILE A 282 -2.18 13.41 0.88
N PHE A 283 -2.30 13.33 2.20
CA PHE A 283 -1.21 13.31 3.17
C PHE A 283 -1.07 11.89 3.70
N LEU A 284 -0.05 11.18 3.24
CA LEU A 284 0.24 9.83 3.70
C LEU A 284 1.10 9.88 4.96
N LEU A 285 0.66 9.25 6.01
CA LEU A 285 1.38 9.17 7.27
C LEU A 285 2.25 7.90 7.33
N ASP A 286 3.27 7.96 8.14
CA ASP A 286 4.11 6.83 8.55
C ASP A 286 3.98 6.70 10.07
N MET A 287 3.10 5.84 10.51
CA MET A 287 2.83 5.64 11.94
C MET A 287 3.76 4.61 12.59
N ARG A 288 4.72 4.05 11.84
CA ARG A 288 5.64 3.02 12.33
C ARG A 288 7.07 3.51 12.55
N SER A 289 7.65 4.26 11.62
CA SER A 289 9.08 4.62 11.66
C SER A 289 9.49 5.50 12.84
N TYR A 290 8.58 6.25 13.42
CA TYR A 290 8.91 7.31 14.39
C TYR A 290 8.32 7.08 15.78
N ARG A 291 7.47 6.07 15.93
CA ARG A 291 6.75 5.81 17.18
C ARG A 291 7.65 5.29 18.29
N GLY A 292 7.28 5.60 19.52
CA GLY A 292 7.83 4.99 20.73
C GLY A 292 7.30 3.56 20.94
N PRO A 293 7.83 2.84 21.96
CA PRO A 293 7.39 1.48 22.28
C PRO A 293 5.91 1.44 22.67
N ASN A 294 5.28 0.28 22.51
CA ASN A 294 3.95 0.02 23.02
C ASN A 294 3.98 -0.06 24.54
N THR A 295 3.31 0.87 25.21
CA THR A 295 3.25 1.01 26.66
C THR A 295 1.80 1.05 27.13
N HIS A 296 1.57 1.30 28.43
CA HIS A 296 0.23 1.59 28.95
C HIS A 296 -0.36 2.91 28.40
N ASN A 297 0.44 3.69 27.65
CA ASN A 297 0.05 4.88 26.88
C ASN A 297 -0.72 5.96 27.70
N ARG A 298 -0.32 6.18 28.98
CA ARG A 298 -0.98 7.13 29.87
C ARG A 298 0.02 8.11 30.52
N GLN A 299 1.12 8.40 29.87
CA GLN A 299 2.09 9.39 30.29
C GLN A 299 1.50 10.80 30.15
N GLU A 300 1.68 11.63 31.18
CA GLU A 300 1.15 13.01 31.23
C GLU A 300 1.96 14.00 30.40
N LYS A 301 3.19 13.66 30.03
CA LYS A 301 4.12 14.54 29.32
C LYS A 301 4.68 13.85 28.08
N GLU A 302 4.95 14.66 27.07
CA GLU A 302 5.64 14.20 25.87
C GLU A 302 7.04 13.65 26.19
N SER A 303 7.39 12.52 25.58
CA SER A 303 8.66 11.84 25.75
C SER A 303 8.95 10.96 24.55
N ALA A 304 10.06 10.24 24.54
CA ALA A 304 10.34 9.24 23.52
C ALA A 304 9.28 8.12 23.49
N GLU A 305 8.66 7.80 24.64
CA GLU A 305 7.62 6.76 24.73
C GLU A 305 6.26 7.20 24.20
N THR A 306 5.97 8.51 24.21
CA THR A 306 4.68 9.04 23.75
C THR A 306 4.68 9.43 22.28
N ARG A 307 5.83 9.31 21.58
CA ARG A 307 5.91 9.60 20.16
C ARG A 307 5.06 8.61 19.36
N PHE A 308 4.38 9.15 18.38
CA PHE A 308 3.63 8.36 17.39
C PHE A 308 4.03 8.74 15.97
N LEU A 309 3.81 9.98 15.56
CA LEU A 309 4.27 10.53 14.28
C LEU A 309 5.68 11.13 14.39
N GLY A 310 6.07 11.56 15.58
CA GLY A 310 7.33 12.24 15.86
C GLY A 310 7.39 13.68 15.35
N ALA A 311 8.24 14.52 15.98
CA ALA A 311 8.25 15.95 15.77
C ALA A 311 8.43 16.39 14.31
N HIS A 312 9.30 15.70 13.55
CA HIS A 312 9.56 16.06 12.14
C HIS A 312 8.32 15.83 11.25
N GLN A 313 7.67 14.70 11.39
CA GLN A 313 6.47 14.40 10.61
C GLN A 313 5.28 15.27 11.06
N MET A 314 5.11 15.51 12.36
CA MET A 314 4.13 16.43 12.90
C MET A 314 4.25 17.83 12.29
N ASP A 315 5.45 18.37 12.30
CA ASP A 315 5.80 19.67 11.74
C ASP A 315 5.51 19.73 10.23
N TRP A 316 5.89 18.68 9.49
CA TRP A 316 5.62 18.53 8.07
C TRP A 316 4.11 18.50 7.79
N LEU A 317 3.36 17.72 8.58
CA LEU A 317 1.90 17.56 8.40
C LEU A 317 1.17 18.87 8.68
N ILE A 318 1.46 19.53 9.82
CA ILE A 318 0.83 20.80 10.20
C ILE A 318 1.10 21.86 9.14
N ARG A 319 2.36 22.02 8.70
CA ARG A 319 2.70 22.99 7.64
C ARG A 319 2.03 22.64 6.31
N GLY A 320 2.01 21.36 5.97
CA GLY A 320 1.38 20.88 4.74
C GLY A 320 -0.11 21.16 4.72
N LEU A 321 -0.83 20.80 5.77
CA LEU A 321 -2.28 21.03 5.89
C LEU A 321 -2.62 22.53 5.86
N THR A 322 -1.83 23.36 6.55
CA THR A 322 -2.03 24.81 6.62
C THR A 322 -1.77 25.49 5.27
N ALA A 323 -0.77 25.04 4.53
CA ALA A 323 -0.38 25.62 3.23
C ALA A 323 -1.13 25.02 2.04
N SER A 324 -1.88 23.94 2.21
CA SER A 324 -2.55 23.24 1.12
C SER A 324 -3.64 24.11 0.47
N PRO A 325 -3.55 24.40 -0.83
CA PRO A 325 -4.58 25.12 -1.56
C PRO A 325 -5.75 24.21 -1.98
N ALA A 326 -5.61 22.88 -1.81
CA ALA A 326 -6.61 21.93 -2.24
C ALA A 326 -7.92 22.12 -1.45
N ARG A 327 -9.06 21.91 -2.14
CA ARG A 327 -10.37 21.97 -1.50
C ARG A 327 -10.48 20.99 -0.34
N TRP A 328 -10.04 19.73 -0.54
CA TRP A 328 -10.08 18.65 0.44
C TRP A 328 -8.67 18.16 0.78
N LYS A 329 -8.41 17.98 2.08
CA LYS A 329 -7.18 17.40 2.63
C LYS A 329 -7.52 16.02 3.15
N ILE A 330 -7.05 15.00 2.44
CA ILE A 330 -7.27 13.60 2.81
C ILE A 330 -6.05 13.13 3.59
N ILE A 331 -6.25 12.82 4.87
CA ILE A 331 -5.19 12.30 5.74
C ILE A 331 -5.32 10.78 5.71
N ALA A 332 -4.38 10.14 5.04
CA ALA A 332 -4.31 8.69 4.96
C ALA A 332 -3.38 8.18 6.08
N ALA A 333 -3.92 7.37 6.94
CA ALA A 333 -3.23 6.71 8.04
C ALA A 333 -3.39 5.19 7.91
N ASP A 334 -2.49 4.43 8.52
CA ASP A 334 -2.63 2.98 8.59
C ASP A 334 -3.78 2.61 9.52
N MET A 335 -3.77 3.08 10.78
CA MET A 335 -4.76 2.74 11.80
C MET A 335 -5.68 3.89 12.22
N PRO A 336 -6.88 3.57 12.76
CA PRO A 336 -7.82 4.57 13.27
C PRO A 336 -7.32 5.32 14.51
N VAL A 337 -7.70 6.60 14.61
CA VAL A 337 -7.26 7.49 15.70
C VAL A 337 -7.92 7.14 17.04
N GLY A 338 -9.20 6.84 17.05
CA GLY A 338 -9.99 6.69 18.28
C GLY A 338 -10.39 5.27 18.62
N LEU A 339 -9.70 4.26 18.10
CA LEU A 339 -9.94 2.86 18.43
C LEU A 339 -8.88 2.31 19.37
N LEU A 340 -9.30 1.51 20.36
CA LEU A 340 -8.41 0.76 21.22
C LEU A 340 -7.89 -0.47 20.47
N VAL A 341 -6.58 -0.55 20.28
CA VAL A 341 -5.90 -1.74 19.77
C VAL A 341 -4.89 -2.18 20.82
N ALA A 342 -5.12 -3.36 21.41
CA ALA A 342 -4.32 -3.89 22.51
C ALA A 342 -3.08 -4.61 22.00
N ASP A 343 -1.96 -4.46 22.72
CA ASP A 343 -0.70 -5.18 22.50
C ASP A 343 -0.26 -5.94 23.78
N GLY A 344 -1.16 -6.77 24.31
CA GLY A 344 -0.90 -7.56 25.50
C GLY A 344 -0.79 -6.72 26.77
N LYS A 345 0.05 -7.15 27.72
CA LYS A 345 0.25 -6.50 29.03
C LYS A 345 1.73 -6.26 29.31
N ASP A 346 2.02 -5.23 30.08
CA ASP A 346 3.36 -4.96 30.61
C ASP A 346 3.71 -5.84 31.82
N GLY A 347 4.95 -5.71 32.33
CA GLY A 347 5.43 -6.47 33.50
C GLY A 347 4.68 -6.17 34.81
N GLN A 348 3.80 -5.16 34.83
CA GLN A 348 2.95 -4.78 35.97
C GLN A 348 1.49 -5.21 35.76
N GLY A 349 1.20 -5.94 34.67
CA GLY A 349 -0.13 -6.43 34.32
C GLY A 349 -1.05 -5.38 33.72
N ARG A 350 -0.56 -4.16 33.41
CA ARG A 350 -1.32 -3.10 32.75
C ARG A 350 -1.44 -3.37 31.25
N PRO A 351 -2.57 -3.07 30.59
CA PRO A 351 -2.68 -3.19 29.16
C PRO A 351 -1.63 -2.30 28.47
N ARG A 352 -1.00 -2.83 27.43
CA ARG A 352 -0.23 -2.05 26.47
C ARG A 352 -1.11 -1.78 25.26
N TRP A 353 -0.93 -0.61 24.64
CA TRP A 353 -1.71 -0.18 23.50
C TRP A 353 -0.80 0.00 22.29
N GLU A 354 -1.23 -0.56 21.19
CA GLU A 354 -0.63 -0.27 19.89
C GLU A 354 -1.14 1.05 19.32
N ALA A 355 -2.44 1.28 19.45
CA ALA A 355 -3.14 2.46 18.95
C ALA A 355 -2.65 3.79 19.59
N VAL A 356 -3.15 4.88 19.03
CA VAL A 356 -3.11 6.21 19.65
C VAL A 356 -3.91 6.21 20.94
N ALA A 357 -5.12 5.65 20.90
CA ALA A 357 -6.09 5.59 21.98
C ALA A 357 -5.60 4.76 23.18
N ASN A 358 -6.06 5.11 24.40
CA ASN A 358 -5.57 4.52 25.64
C ASN A 358 -6.65 4.18 26.69
N GLY A 359 -7.92 4.32 26.37
CA GLY A 359 -9.06 4.00 27.24
C GLY A 359 -9.84 5.21 27.76
N GLY A 360 -9.64 6.38 27.18
CA GLY A 360 -10.41 7.60 27.42
C GLY A 360 -9.89 8.45 28.60
N GLY A 361 -10.35 9.69 28.65
CA GLY A 361 -9.92 10.71 29.59
C GLY A 361 -9.36 11.94 28.87
N PRO A 362 -8.60 12.80 29.55
CA PRO A 362 -7.83 13.83 28.87
C PRO A 362 -6.73 13.18 28.03
N PRO A 363 -6.20 13.87 26.99
CA PRO A 363 -5.11 13.35 26.18
C PRO A 363 -3.90 12.95 27.01
N LEU A 364 -3.46 11.71 26.90
CA LEU A 364 -2.30 11.13 27.55
C LEU A 364 -1.52 10.27 26.53
N GLY A 365 -0.24 10.04 26.83
CA GLY A 365 0.59 9.19 25.99
C GLY A 365 0.65 9.71 24.55
N ARG A 366 0.38 8.84 23.59
CA ARG A 366 0.40 9.16 22.13
C ARG A 366 -0.69 10.14 21.70
N GLU A 367 -1.78 10.24 22.47
CA GLU A 367 -2.86 11.20 22.19
C GLU A 367 -2.37 12.67 22.33
N LEU A 368 -1.28 12.93 23.04
CA LEU A 368 -0.68 14.25 23.15
C LEU A 368 -0.29 14.82 21.78
N GLU A 369 0.34 14.01 20.91
CA GLU A 369 0.68 14.44 19.53
C GLU A 369 -0.59 14.69 18.69
N ILE A 370 -1.61 13.85 18.79
CA ILE A 370 -2.86 14.03 18.05
C ILE A 370 -3.62 15.26 18.55
N ALA A 371 -3.66 15.50 19.86
CA ALA A 371 -4.24 16.72 20.43
C ALA A 371 -3.52 17.98 19.92
N GLN A 372 -2.18 17.94 19.84
CA GLN A 372 -1.38 19.02 19.27
C GLN A 372 -1.71 19.25 17.77
N LEU A 373 -1.81 18.20 16.97
CA LEU A 373 -2.19 18.27 15.56
C LEU A 373 -3.57 18.89 15.40
N LEU A 374 -4.57 18.37 16.09
CA LEU A 374 -5.96 18.82 15.99
C LEU A 374 -6.11 20.28 16.44
N LYS A 375 -5.42 20.69 17.50
CA LYS A 375 -5.35 22.08 17.95
C LYS A 375 -4.70 23.00 16.92
N ALA A 376 -3.62 22.58 16.29
CA ALA A 376 -2.95 23.35 15.24
C ALA A 376 -3.85 23.52 14.01
N VAL A 377 -4.54 22.47 13.58
CA VAL A 377 -5.54 22.48 12.49
C VAL A 377 -6.67 23.47 12.80
N ARG A 378 -7.21 23.44 14.03
CA ARG A 378 -8.24 24.40 14.46
C ARG A 378 -7.73 25.83 14.47
N LYS A 379 -6.56 26.09 15.07
CA LYS A 379 -5.94 27.43 15.16
C LYS A 379 -5.68 28.03 13.77
N ALA A 380 -5.30 27.20 12.81
CA ALA A 380 -5.07 27.62 11.44
C ALA A 380 -6.35 27.63 10.58
N GLU A 381 -7.51 27.33 11.17
CA GLU A 381 -8.82 27.24 10.51
C GLU A 381 -8.81 26.32 9.26
N VAL A 382 -8.00 25.26 9.28
CA VAL A 382 -7.94 24.29 8.19
C VAL A 382 -9.26 23.52 8.14
N ARG A 383 -9.98 23.67 7.04
CA ARG A 383 -11.29 23.03 6.83
C ARG A 383 -11.19 21.92 5.76
N ASN A 384 -12.25 21.12 5.68
CA ASN A 384 -12.37 20.04 4.70
C ASN A 384 -11.22 19.01 4.84
N THR A 385 -10.98 18.58 6.07
CA THR A 385 -10.12 17.44 6.38
C THR A 385 -10.96 16.18 6.55
N VAL A 386 -10.49 15.08 6.01
CA VAL A 386 -11.08 13.75 6.17
C VAL A 386 -9.97 12.72 6.38
N TRP A 387 -10.19 11.78 7.31
CA TRP A 387 -9.24 10.69 7.56
C TRP A 387 -9.71 9.42 6.87
N VAL A 388 -8.78 8.66 6.30
CA VAL A 388 -9.00 7.32 5.73
C VAL A 388 -7.98 6.36 6.32
N THR A 389 -8.46 5.21 6.80
CA THR A 389 -7.65 4.24 7.56
C THR A 389 -8.02 2.80 7.21
N ALA A 390 -7.23 1.82 7.70
CA ALA A 390 -7.45 0.37 7.56
C ALA A 390 -7.14 -0.37 8.88
N ASP A 391 -6.23 -1.36 8.88
CA ASP A 391 -5.63 -2.08 10.01
C ASP A 391 -6.61 -2.99 10.80
N VAL A 392 -7.77 -2.49 11.18
CA VAL A 392 -8.67 -3.19 12.14
C VAL A 392 -9.59 -4.24 11.52
N HIS A 393 -9.48 -4.51 10.21
CA HIS A 393 -10.13 -5.59 9.47
C HIS A 393 -11.66 -5.59 9.50
N TYR A 394 -12.25 -4.39 9.48
CA TYR A 394 -13.68 -4.15 9.25
C TYR A 394 -13.90 -2.77 8.66
N THR A 395 -15.13 -2.41 8.29
CA THR A 395 -15.40 -1.07 7.77
C THR A 395 -16.32 -0.28 8.69
N ALA A 396 -16.01 1.02 8.87
CA ALA A 396 -16.76 1.92 9.73
C ALA A 396 -16.65 3.38 9.28
N ALA A 397 -17.65 4.17 9.70
CA ALA A 397 -17.62 5.63 9.60
C ALA A 397 -17.71 6.23 11.00
N HIS A 398 -16.67 6.91 11.43
CA HIS A 398 -16.57 7.57 12.72
C HIS A 398 -16.69 9.09 12.56
N HIS A 399 -17.51 9.72 13.39
CA HIS A 399 -17.61 11.17 13.48
C HIS A 399 -17.06 11.67 14.81
N TYR A 400 -16.02 12.44 14.76
CA TYR A 400 -15.38 13.07 15.93
C TYR A 400 -15.96 14.45 16.18
N SER A 401 -16.42 14.71 17.43
CA SER A 401 -16.98 15.99 17.79
C SER A 401 -16.49 16.48 19.16
N PRO A 402 -16.11 17.78 19.27
CA PRO A 402 -15.77 18.41 20.54
C PRO A 402 -16.88 18.27 21.57
N ASP A 403 -18.16 18.22 21.16
CA ASP A 403 -19.33 18.14 22.05
C ASP A 403 -19.39 16.82 22.83
N ARG A 404 -18.75 15.77 22.33
CA ARG A 404 -18.67 14.44 22.96
C ARG A 404 -17.30 14.14 23.57
N ALA A 405 -16.32 14.99 23.29
CA ALA A 405 -14.92 14.75 23.61
C ALA A 405 -14.54 15.20 25.02
N LYS A 406 -13.48 14.60 25.55
CA LYS A 406 -12.78 15.12 26.75
C LYS A 406 -11.80 16.21 26.37
N PHE A 407 -11.16 16.12 25.21
CA PHE A 407 -10.38 17.19 24.61
C PHE A 407 -11.23 17.91 23.56
N THR A 408 -11.48 19.21 23.76
CA THR A 408 -12.46 19.96 22.96
C THR A 408 -11.84 21.00 22.02
N ASP A 409 -10.50 21.16 22.05
CA ASP A 409 -9.81 22.19 21.26
C ASP A 409 -9.50 21.72 19.82
N PHE A 410 -10.55 21.30 19.07
CA PHE A 410 -10.44 20.87 17.68
C PHE A 410 -11.71 21.18 16.87
N LEU A 411 -11.64 21.04 15.53
CA LEU A 411 -12.78 21.09 14.62
C LEU A 411 -13.34 19.67 14.43
N PRO A 412 -14.66 19.48 14.31
CA PRO A 412 -15.22 18.18 13.98
C PRO A 412 -14.64 17.61 12.68
N PHE A 413 -14.43 16.29 12.64
CA PHE A 413 -13.93 15.62 11.45
C PHE A 413 -14.51 14.21 11.32
N TRP A 414 -14.39 13.65 10.11
CA TRP A 414 -14.75 12.29 9.80
C TRP A 414 -13.52 11.42 9.60
N GLU A 415 -13.61 10.20 10.08
CA GLU A 415 -12.66 9.12 9.82
C GLU A 415 -13.43 7.94 9.22
N PHE A 416 -12.93 7.42 8.12
CA PHE A 416 -13.49 6.28 7.44
C PHE A 416 -12.50 5.13 7.42
N VAL A 417 -12.90 4.02 8.01
CA VAL A 417 -12.10 2.81 8.13
C VAL A 417 -12.54 1.83 7.05
N SER A 418 -11.60 1.23 6.33
CA SER A 418 -11.93 0.24 5.33
C SER A 418 -10.81 -0.76 5.07
N GLY A 419 -11.09 -2.01 5.33
CA GLY A 419 -10.25 -3.22 5.18
C GLY A 419 -11.00 -4.42 5.74
N PRO A 420 -10.49 -5.63 5.58
CA PRO A 420 -9.31 -5.99 4.79
C PRO A 420 -9.64 -6.21 3.31
N LEU A 421 -8.61 -6.18 2.45
CA LEU A 421 -8.74 -6.57 1.04
C LEU A 421 -8.77 -8.08 0.85
N ASN A 422 -7.90 -8.81 1.54
CA ASN A 422 -7.86 -10.29 1.50
C ASN A 422 -7.16 -10.83 2.73
N ALA A 423 -7.76 -10.67 3.90
CA ALA A 423 -7.27 -11.19 5.17
C ALA A 423 -8.44 -11.63 6.06
N GLY A 424 -8.14 -12.23 7.19
CA GLY A 424 -9.15 -12.54 8.21
C GLY A 424 -9.79 -11.26 8.76
N THR A 425 -11.01 -11.36 9.29
CA THR A 425 -11.78 -10.20 9.74
C THR A 425 -12.04 -10.23 11.24
N PHE A 426 -12.08 -9.03 11.84
CA PHE A 426 -12.19 -8.85 13.28
C PHE A 426 -13.20 -7.75 13.63
N GLY A 427 -13.27 -7.38 14.90
CA GLY A 427 -14.01 -6.23 15.41
C GLY A 427 -15.50 -6.47 15.68
N PRO A 428 -16.27 -5.38 15.89
CA PRO A 428 -15.78 -4.01 15.95
C PRO A 428 -14.93 -3.74 17.18
N GLY A 429 -13.93 -2.86 17.05
CA GLY A 429 -13.10 -2.39 18.15
C GLY A 429 -13.86 -1.40 19.06
N GLN A 430 -13.38 -1.23 20.29
CA GLN A 430 -13.94 -0.27 21.24
C GLN A 430 -13.42 1.15 20.95
N LEU A 431 -14.34 2.12 20.93
CA LEU A 431 -14.00 3.55 20.79
C LEU A 431 -13.50 4.15 22.11
N ASP A 432 -12.56 5.07 21.98
CA ASP A 432 -12.00 5.89 23.06
C ASP A 432 -12.67 7.29 23.05
N GLY A 433 -13.09 7.76 24.22
CA GLY A 433 -13.83 9.03 24.35
C GLY A 433 -12.97 10.30 24.37
N THR A 434 -11.62 10.22 24.27
CA THR A 434 -10.71 11.38 24.38
C THR A 434 -11.04 12.44 23.33
N PHE A 435 -11.21 12.05 22.08
CA PHE A 435 -11.59 12.94 20.97
C PHE A 435 -13.06 12.80 20.54
N GLY A 436 -13.90 12.12 21.35
CA GLY A 436 -15.32 12.01 21.15
C GLY A 436 -15.79 11.37 19.84
N PRO A 437 -15.21 10.24 19.40
CA PRO A 437 -15.72 9.51 18.25
C PRO A 437 -17.11 8.91 18.53
N GLU A 438 -17.89 8.83 17.46
CA GLU A 438 -19.16 8.08 17.41
C GLU A 438 -19.16 7.23 16.14
N ALA A 439 -19.42 5.94 16.27
CA ALA A 439 -19.61 5.05 15.13
C ALA A 439 -20.97 5.30 14.49
N ILE A 440 -21.01 6.07 13.43
CA ILE A 440 -22.23 6.36 12.65
C ILE A 440 -22.63 5.15 11.80
N PHE A 441 -21.63 4.39 11.34
CA PHE A 441 -21.81 3.14 10.62
C PHE A 441 -20.70 2.16 11.00
N THR A 442 -21.05 0.89 11.09
CA THR A 442 -20.10 -0.21 11.28
C THR A 442 -20.58 -1.46 10.57
N LYS A 443 -19.71 -2.12 9.82
CA LYS A 443 -19.90 -3.47 9.29
C LYS A 443 -18.69 -4.31 9.66
N ALA A 444 -18.88 -5.19 10.62
CA ALA A 444 -17.88 -6.10 11.17
C ALA A 444 -18.47 -7.50 11.32
N PRO A 445 -17.67 -8.54 11.61
CA PRO A 445 -18.18 -9.86 11.98
C PRO A 445 -19.18 -9.79 13.12
N PRO A 446 -20.15 -10.74 13.20
CA PRO A 446 -21.07 -10.85 14.33
C PRO A 446 -20.34 -11.01 15.65
N PRO A 447 -20.92 -10.61 16.79
CA PRO A 447 -20.31 -10.81 18.11
C PRO A 447 -19.92 -12.26 18.35
N GLY A 448 -18.68 -12.49 18.83
CA GLY A 448 -18.11 -13.82 19.05
C GLY A 448 -17.51 -14.49 17.81
N GLU A 449 -17.66 -13.88 16.64
CA GLU A 449 -16.99 -14.30 15.40
C GLU A 449 -15.71 -13.47 15.18
N SER A 450 -14.65 -14.17 14.79
CA SER A 450 -13.38 -13.50 14.45
C SER A 450 -12.61 -14.34 13.44
N ASN A 451 -11.68 -13.71 12.75
CA ASN A 451 -10.86 -14.32 11.72
C ASN A 451 -11.70 -15.07 10.66
N LEU A 452 -12.79 -14.44 10.20
CA LEU A 452 -13.62 -15.02 9.14
C LEU A 452 -12.86 -14.94 7.80
N PRO A 453 -13.07 -15.94 6.90
CA PRO A 453 -12.39 -15.97 5.62
C PRO A 453 -12.86 -14.86 4.67
N PRO A 454 -12.07 -14.53 3.65
CA PRO A 454 -12.52 -13.58 2.61
C PRO A 454 -13.84 -13.97 1.93
N SER A 455 -14.17 -15.26 1.88
CA SER A 455 -15.45 -15.76 1.35
C SER A 455 -16.67 -15.46 2.22
N ALA A 456 -16.48 -15.04 3.47
CA ALA A 456 -17.59 -14.71 4.38
C ALA A 456 -18.25 -13.34 4.09
N GLY A 457 -17.72 -12.54 3.13
CA GLY A 457 -18.32 -11.28 2.73
C GLY A 457 -17.97 -10.07 3.59
N TYR A 458 -16.88 -10.15 4.34
CA TYR A 458 -16.37 -9.06 5.19
C TYR A 458 -15.05 -8.47 4.65
N GLN A 459 -14.92 -8.41 3.34
CA GLN A 459 -13.81 -7.72 2.68
C GLN A 459 -14.33 -6.39 2.14
N PHE A 460 -13.59 -5.29 2.39
CA PHE A 460 -14.09 -3.94 2.15
C PHE A 460 -13.03 -3.05 1.52
N PHE A 461 -13.51 -2.04 0.80
CA PHE A 461 -12.71 -0.90 0.36
C PHE A 461 -13.54 0.39 0.41
N GLY A 462 -12.86 1.51 0.53
CA GLY A 462 -13.50 2.81 0.50
C GLY A 462 -13.33 3.50 -0.85
N GLU A 463 -14.30 4.33 -1.19
CA GLU A 463 -14.30 5.22 -2.36
C GLU A 463 -14.53 6.64 -1.91
N ILE A 464 -13.70 7.57 -2.36
CA ILE A 464 -13.93 9.02 -2.30
C ILE A 464 -14.21 9.49 -3.72
N GLU A 465 -15.30 10.21 -3.90
CA GLU A 465 -15.61 10.96 -5.12
C GLU A 465 -15.74 12.44 -4.77
N ILE A 466 -14.98 13.29 -5.46
CA ILE A 466 -15.07 14.75 -5.32
C ILE A 466 -15.61 15.30 -6.62
N ASP A 467 -16.82 15.83 -6.59
CA ASP A 467 -17.50 16.36 -7.77
C ASP A 467 -16.82 17.63 -8.26
N GLY A 468 -16.45 17.66 -9.54
CA GLY A 468 -15.70 18.78 -10.13
C GLY A 468 -16.46 20.09 -10.22
N ARG A 469 -17.79 20.05 -10.21
CA ARG A 469 -18.68 21.21 -10.33
C ARG A 469 -19.09 21.77 -8.97
N THR A 470 -19.49 20.89 -8.04
CA THR A 470 -20.01 21.30 -6.72
C THR A 470 -18.92 21.32 -5.66
N GLU A 471 -17.78 20.69 -5.92
CA GLU A 471 -16.68 20.45 -4.98
C GLU A 471 -17.11 19.60 -3.75
N ALA A 472 -18.27 18.99 -3.79
CA ALA A 472 -18.75 18.11 -2.74
C ALA A 472 -17.93 16.82 -2.73
N LEU A 473 -17.53 16.38 -1.53
CA LEU A 473 -16.87 15.10 -1.32
C LEU A 473 -17.89 14.09 -0.85
N THR A 474 -17.97 12.97 -1.55
CA THR A 474 -18.81 11.82 -1.19
C THR A 474 -17.90 10.63 -0.88
N VAL A 475 -18.06 10.06 0.31
CA VAL A 475 -17.41 8.81 0.71
C VAL A 475 -18.42 7.68 0.59
N ARG A 476 -17.99 6.54 0.02
CA ARG A 476 -18.73 5.29 0.02
C ARG A 476 -17.87 4.18 0.61
N LEU A 477 -18.39 3.48 1.60
CA LEU A 477 -17.80 2.24 2.10
C LEU A 477 -18.45 1.09 1.34
N ARG A 478 -17.61 0.28 0.66
CA ARG A 478 -18.07 -0.78 -0.24
C ARG A 478 -17.59 -2.16 0.21
N ASP A 479 -18.38 -3.17 -0.09
CA ASP A 479 -17.96 -4.57 0.03
C ASP A 479 -17.23 -5.07 -1.21
N ALA A 480 -16.75 -6.32 -1.17
CA ALA A 480 -16.04 -6.97 -2.27
C ALA A 480 -16.87 -7.14 -3.55
N SER A 481 -18.18 -7.03 -3.48
CA SER A 481 -19.07 -7.03 -4.67
C SER A 481 -19.17 -5.66 -5.34
N GLY A 482 -18.69 -4.60 -4.65
CA GLY A 482 -18.82 -3.21 -5.07
C GLY A 482 -20.09 -2.52 -4.57
N ALA A 483 -20.93 -3.21 -3.78
CA ALA A 483 -22.13 -2.60 -3.20
C ALA A 483 -21.75 -1.52 -2.18
N ALA A 484 -22.36 -0.34 -2.27
CA ALA A 484 -22.19 0.72 -1.28
C ALA A 484 -23.01 0.38 -0.02
N LEU A 485 -22.32 0.08 1.08
CA LEU A 485 -22.93 -0.22 2.38
C LEU A 485 -23.26 1.05 3.16
N PHE A 486 -22.48 2.10 2.94
CA PHE A 486 -22.66 3.41 3.56
C PHE A 486 -22.26 4.50 2.59
N THR A 487 -22.96 5.64 2.64
CA THR A 487 -22.64 6.83 1.84
C THR A 487 -22.77 8.09 2.68
N LYS A 488 -21.78 8.98 2.58
CA LYS A 488 -21.77 10.29 3.22
C LYS A 488 -21.26 11.35 2.24
N THR A 489 -22.05 12.38 2.01
CA THR A 489 -21.66 13.60 1.29
C THR A 489 -21.52 14.75 2.25
#